data_7c2bc31c7d16f47c8f046e373956674e
#
_entry.id   7c2bc31c7d16f47c8f046e373956674e
#
_cell.length_a   1.000
_cell.length_b   1.000
_cell.length_c   1.000
_cell.angle_alpha   90.00
_cell.angle_beta   90.00
_cell.angle_gamma   90.00
#
_symmetry.space_group_name_H-M   'P 1'
#
loop_
_entity.id
_entity.type
_entity.pdbx_description
1 polymer ?
#
loop_
_entity_poly.entity_id
_entity_poly.type
_entity_poly.pdbx_seq_one_letter_code
_entity_poly.pdbx_strand_id
1 'polypeptide(L)' 'MKITNFAVRIAKKEGGKVQANIAQISEILKVINILTKGILYKIIELL' A
#
# COMPACT_ATOMS: atom_id res chain seq x y z
N MET A 1 -0.53 -8.12 7.69
CA MET A 1 -0.57 -6.66 7.85
C MET A 1 -1.74 -6.08 7.08
N LYS A 2 -2.39 -5.07 7.61
CA LYS A 2 -3.45 -4.41 6.88
C LYS A 2 -2.89 -3.56 5.74
N ILE A 3 -3.66 -3.46 4.66
CA ILE A 3 -3.23 -2.70 3.48
C ILE A 3 -2.95 -1.24 3.83
N THR A 4 -3.80 -0.62 4.67
CA THR A 4 -3.59 0.76 5.11
C THR A 4 -2.27 0.91 5.86
N ASN A 5 -1.95 -0.05 6.73
CA ASN A 5 -0.69 -0.03 7.48
C ASN A 5 0.51 -0.17 6.54
N PHE A 6 0.37 -0.98 5.51
CA PHE A 6 1.41 -1.12 4.51
C PHE A 6 1.63 0.19 3.75
N ALA A 7 0.56 0.87 3.39
CA ALA A 7 0.64 2.17 2.73
C ALA A 7 1.36 3.20 3.63
N VAL A 8 1.08 3.19 4.93
CA VAL A 8 1.77 4.06 5.88
C VAL A 8 3.27 3.76 5.91
N ARG A 9 3.63 2.49 5.89
CA ARG A 9 5.05 2.09 5.84
C ARG A 9 5.74 2.59 4.58
N ILE A 10 5.08 2.49 3.44
CA ILE A 10 5.62 3.00 2.19
C ILE A 10 5.83 4.52 2.30
N ALA A 11 4.85 5.23 2.81
CA ALA A 11 4.93 6.68 2.98
C ALA A 11 6.12 7.07 3.86
N LYS A 12 6.35 6.34 4.94
CA LYS A 12 7.47 6.61 5.84
C LYS A 12 8.81 6.34 5.18
N LYS A 13 8.91 5.28 4.39
CA LYS A 13 10.14 4.95 3.65
C LYS A 13 10.44 5.98 2.59
N GLU A 14 9.42 6.58 2.03
CA GLU A 14 9.55 7.56 0.95
C GLU A 14 10.18 8.87 1.45
N GLY A 15 10.13 9.16 2.74
CA GLY A 15 10.85 10.33 3.26
C GLY A 15 10.05 11.31 4.09
N GLY A 16 8.98 10.89 4.67
CA GLY A 16 8.35 11.66 5.74
C GLY A 16 7.55 12.90 5.37
N LYS A 17 7.58 13.36 4.17
CA LYS A 17 6.78 14.50 3.74
C LYS A 17 5.45 14.11 3.12
N VAL A 18 5.00 12.89 3.38
CA VAL A 18 4.07 12.23 2.47
C VAL A 18 2.77 11.83 3.14
N GLN A 19 2.37 12.52 4.21
CA GLN A 19 1.09 12.21 4.83
C GLN A 19 -0.07 12.35 3.84
N ALA A 20 0.05 13.31 2.93
CA ALA A 20 -0.97 13.54 1.93
C ALA A 20 -1.08 12.38 0.93
N ASN A 21 -0.08 11.51 0.86
CA ASN A 21 -0.01 10.50 -0.19
C ASN A 21 -0.44 9.10 0.27
N ILE A 22 -0.84 8.93 1.53
CA ILE A 22 -1.28 7.62 2.01
C ILE A 22 -2.49 7.14 1.22
N ALA A 23 -3.46 8.03 0.97
CA ALA A 23 -4.64 7.68 0.17
C ALA A 23 -4.24 7.33 -1.26
N GLN A 24 -3.31 8.08 -1.82
CA GLN A 24 -2.81 7.86 -3.17
C GLN A 24 -2.04 6.54 -3.27
N ILE A 25 -1.19 6.25 -2.29
CA ILE A 25 -0.47 4.98 -2.21
C ILE A 25 -1.46 3.81 -2.11
N SER A 26 -2.48 3.95 -1.27
CA SER A 26 -3.51 2.92 -1.13
C SER A 26 -4.24 2.68 -2.46
N GLU A 27 -4.52 3.73 -3.19
CA GLU A 27 -5.15 3.61 -4.51
C GLU A 27 -4.25 2.87 -5.50
N ILE A 28 -2.96 3.19 -5.50
CA ILE A 28 -1.99 2.52 -6.36
C ILE A 28 -1.89 1.04 -5.99
N LEU A 29 -1.84 0.74 -4.70
CA LEU A 29 -1.80 -0.65 -4.25
C LEU A 29 -3.05 -1.41 -4.69
N LYS A 30 -4.21 -0.77 -4.63
CA LYS A 30 -5.45 -1.37 -5.10
C LYS A 30 -5.40 -1.69 -6.59
N VAL A 31 -4.90 -0.76 -7.39
CA VAL A 31 -4.77 -0.98 -8.84
C VAL A 31 -3.83 -2.14 -9.12
N ILE A 32 -2.68 -2.16 -8.46
CA ILE A 32 -1.72 -3.25 -8.64
C ILE A 32 -2.33 -4.58 -8.19
N ASN A 33 -3.09 -4.56 -7.10
CA ASN A 33 -3.77 -5.77 -6.64
C ASN A 33 -4.73 -6.30 -7.69
N ILE A 34 -5.49 -5.42 -8.33
CA ILE A 34 -6.40 -5.82 -9.40
C ILE A 34 -5.62 -6.43 -10.56
N LEU A 35 -4.52 -5.78 -10.95
CA LEU A 35 -3.69 -6.26 -12.06
C LEU A 35 -3.03 -7.61 -11.75
N THR A 36 -2.78 -7.90 -10.49
CA THR A 36 -2.21 -9.19 -10.06
C THR A 36 -3.27 -10.18 -9.61
N LYS A 37 -4.54 -9.88 -9.86
CA LYS A 37 -5.68 -10.77 -9.55
C LYS A 37 -5.78 -11.08 -8.05
N GLY A 38 -5.50 -10.09 -7.21
CA GLY A 38 -5.62 -10.22 -5.76
C GLY A 38 -4.37 -10.74 -5.06
N ILE A 39 -3.32 -11.05 -5.78
CA ILE A 39 -2.11 -11.62 -5.20
C ILE A 39 -1.40 -10.61 -4.30
N LEU A 40 -1.35 -9.34 -4.69
CA LEU A 40 -0.65 -8.32 -3.89
C LEU A 40 -1.22 -8.23 -2.48
N TYR A 41 -2.54 -8.14 -2.34
CA TYR A 41 -3.17 -8.04 -1.02
C TYR A 41 -2.91 -9.29 -0.19
N LYS A 42 -2.92 -10.46 -0.81
CA LYS A 42 -2.60 -11.70 -0.11
C LYS A 42 -1.20 -11.68 0.49
N ILE A 43 -0.22 -11.24 -0.28
CA ILE A 43 1.16 -11.14 0.18
C ILE A 43 1.26 -10.15 1.34
N ILE A 44 0.64 -8.99 1.21
CA ILE A 44 0.67 -7.97 2.25
C ILE A 44 0.04 -8.50 3.54
N GLU A 45 -1.09 -9.19 3.43
CA GLU A 45 -1.77 -9.76 4.59
C GLU A 45 -0.92 -10.80 5.31
N LEU A 46 -0.04 -11.49 4.60
CA LEU A 46 0.86 -12.46 5.19
C LEU A 46 2.04 -11.81 5.92
N LEU A 47 2.32 -10.57 5.66
CA LEU A 47 3.36 -9.84 6.35
C LEU A 47 2.92 -9.45 7.75
#